data_5907de125133e76a3e05403de63b7db6
#
_entry.id   5907de125133e76a3e05403de63b7db6
#
_cell.length_a   1.000
_cell.length_b   1.000
_cell.length_c   1.000
_cell.angle_alpha   90.00
_cell.angle_beta   90.00
_cell.angle_gamma   90.00
#
_symmetry.space_group_name_H-M   'P 1'
#
loop_
_entity.id
_entity.type
_entity.pdbx_description
1 polymer ?
#
loop_
_entity_poly.entity_id
_entity_poly.type
_entity_poly.pdbx_seq_one_letter_code
_entity_poly.pdbx_strand_id
1 'polypeptide(L)'
;MQTVPQDALPALTSTSVLNAQTKHWTPLRDLLNSEPSDTEFVVEVERDGTASLRFGDNTHGLRPDPGTSFTASYRVGNGAAGNVGAGSLVHIISGDSGIDAVRNPLAALGGVEPEGIENVRQRAPYAYRRQERAVAPDDYASVTERHAEVQRAATSFRWTGSWRTVFVTVDRLGGLPVDAPFEETIVRFLDGYRMAGHDVAVGAPRFVSLEIEMLVCVKPDYFRSDVKQALLEVFSNRILSDGRRGTFHPDSFTFGQPVYLSKLYSAAQPVEGVDSVQITKFQRQGNDMSDATANGVLEIGRLEIARCDNDPNFPERGVFRLTLREGK
;
A
#
# COMPACT_ATOMS: atom_id res chain seq x y z
N MET A 1 7.45 -2.29 -3.97
CA MET A 1 6.74 -1.11 -4.51
C MET A 1 7.32 -0.85 -5.89
N GLN A 2 6.51 -0.76 -6.93
CA GLN A 2 7.01 -0.51 -8.29
C GLN A 2 6.97 1.01 -8.49
N THR A 3 8.12 1.61 -8.79
CA THR A 3 8.22 3.05 -9.06
C THR A 3 7.70 3.34 -10.45
N VAL A 4 6.75 4.27 -10.57
CA VAL A 4 6.21 4.75 -11.85
C VAL A 4 6.85 6.12 -12.14
N PRO A 5 7.74 6.25 -13.15
CA PRO A 5 8.46 7.50 -13.41
C PRO A 5 7.55 8.70 -13.67
N GLN A 6 6.36 8.47 -14.25
CA GLN A 6 5.40 9.54 -14.55
C GLN A 6 4.76 10.17 -13.30
N ASP A 7 4.72 9.42 -12.21
CA ASP A 7 4.11 9.87 -10.94
C ASP A 7 5.16 10.35 -9.94
N ALA A 8 6.44 10.33 -10.34
CA ALA A 8 7.54 10.78 -9.49
C ALA A 8 7.50 12.30 -9.32
N LEU A 9 7.44 12.76 -8.08
CA LEU A 9 7.67 14.14 -7.72
C LEU A 9 9.15 14.34 -7.38
N PRO A 10 9.75 15.48 -7.76
CA PRO A 10 11.11 15.79 -7.39
C PRO A 10 11.26 15.82 -5.86
N ALA A 11 12.26 15.12 -5.33
CA ALA A 11 12.62 15.20 -3.91
C ALA A 11 13.39 16.51 -3.65
N LEU A 12 12.66 17.62 -3.63
CA LEU A 12 13.18 18.96 -3.45
C LEU A 12 12.33 19.69 -2.40
N THR A 13 12.99 20.30 -1.44
CA THR A 13 12.36 21.23 -0.49
C THR A 13 13.00 22.59 -0.64
N SER A 14 12.22 23.64 -0.61
CA SER A 14 12.71 25.00 -0.73
C SER A 14 12.24 25.86 0.44
N THR A 15 13.12 26.73 0.89
CA THR A 15 12.84 27.72 1.91
C THR A 15 13.20 29.09 1.37
N SER A 16 12.32 30.07 1.54
CA SER A 16 12.61 31.45 1.14
C SER A 16 12.69 32.36 2.35
N VAL A 17 13.52 33.41 2.22
CA VAL A 17 13.66 34.45 3.23
C VAL A 17 13.52 35.81 2.56
N LEU A 18 12.64 36.64 3.10
CA LEU A 18 12.47 38.04 2.74
C LEU A 18 12.12 38.87 4.01
N ASN A 19 12.86 39.93 4.28
CA ASN A 19 12.64 40.80 5.46
C ASN A 19 12.55 40.02 6.79
N ALA A 20 13.44 39.04 6.98
CA ALA A 20 13.45 38.13 8.14
C ALA A 20 12.22 37.21 8.26
N GLN A 21 11.32 37.18 7.30
CA GLN A 21 10.25 36.22 7.22
C GLN A 21 10.68 35.01 6.42
N THR A 22 10.48 33.84 7.01
CA THR A 22 10.80 32.56 6.37
C THR A 22 9.51 31.88 5.90
N LYS A 23 9.49 31.43 4.65
CA LYS A 23 8.40 30.61 4.09
C LYS A 23 8.96 29.28 3.59
N HIS A 24 8.20 28.21 3.80
CA HIS A 24 8.50 26.88 3.27
C HIS A 24 7.67 26.66 2.01
N TRP A 25 8.30 26.08 1.01
CA TRP A 25 7.69 25.83 -0.29
C TRP A 25 7.65 24.35 -0.60
N THR A 26 6.51 23.88 -1.12
CA THR A 26 6.24 22.47 -1.41
C THR A 26 6.17 22.26 -2.93
N PRO A 27 6.87 21.25 -3.48
CA PRO A 27 6.78 20.92 -4.89
C PRO A 27 5.46 20.21 -5.19
N LEU A 28 4.77 20.62 -6.24
CA LEU A 28 3.58 19.99 -6.77
C LEU A 28 3.79 19.58 -8.23
N ARG A 29 2.88 18.77 -8.74
CA ARG A 29 2.84 18.37 -10.16
C ARG A 29 2.34 19.50 -11.05
N ASP A 30 1.35 20.24 -10.58
CA ASP A 30 0.79 21.44 -11.21
C ASP A 30 0.22 22.37 -10.14
N LEU A 31 -0.11 23.61 -10.51
CA LEU A 31 -0.65 24.62 -9.61
C LEU A 31 -2.15 24.91 -9.85
N LEU A 32 -2.85 24.06 -10.58
CA LEU A 32 -4.25 24.30 -10.98
C LEU A 32 -5.20 24.42 -9.79
N ASN A 33 -4.92 23.73 -8.71
CA ASN A 33 -5.74 23.72 -7.50
C ASN A 33 -5.13 24.56 -6.36
N SER A 34 -4.01 25.27 -6.61
CA SER A 34 -3.35 26.09 -5.60
C SER A 34 -4.11 27.40 -5.39
N GLU A 35 -4.30 27.78 -4.15
CA GLU A 35 -4.86 29.08 -3.78
C GLU A 35 -3.83 30.21 -3.91
N PRO A 36 -4.24 31.47 -4.06
CA PRO A 36 -3.32 32.61 -4.26
C PRO A 36 -2.25 32.77 -3.19
N SER A 37 -2.50 32.27 -1.97
CA SER A 37 -1.59 32.35 -0.83
C SER A 37 -0.68 31.14 -0.64
N ASP A 38 -0.89 30.06 -1.39
CA ASP A 38 -0.19 28.79 -1.19
C ASP A 38 1.26 28.90 -1.65
N THR A 39 2.17 28.45 -0.77
CA THR A 39 3.61 28.44 -1.04
C THR A 39 4.00 27.15 -1.75
N GLU A 40 3.65 27.08 -3.02
CA GLU A 40 3.81 25.90 -3.87
C GLU A 40 4.54 26.27 -5.16
N PHE A 41 5.20 25.25 -5.76
CA PHE A 41 5.92 25.43 -7.00
C PHE A 41 5.97 24.11 -7.81
N VAL A 42 6.22 24.24 -9.10
CA VAL A 42 6.43 23.10 -10.01
C VAL A 42 7.91 23.05 -10.39
N VAL A 43 8.47 21.86 -10.49
CA VAL A 43 9.82 21.62 -10.96
C VAL A 43 9.75 21.12 -12.40
N GLU A 44 10.33 21.89 -13.32
CA GLU A 44 10.44 21.56 -14.73
C GLU A 44 11.89 21.16 -15.03
N VAL A 45 12.11 19.91 -15.41
CA VAL A 45 13.45 19.38 -15.69
C VAL A 45 13.70 19.38 -17.19
N GLU A 46 14.74 20.07 -17.60
CA GLU A 46 15.19 20.17 -18.98
C GLU A 46 15.99 18.92 -19.41
N ARG A 47 16.28 18.80 -20.71
CA ARG A 47 17.02 17.67 -21.27
C ARG A 47 18.45 17.53 -20.73
N ASP A 48 19.07 18.62 -20.37
CA ASP A 48 20.42 18.67 -19.80
C ASP A 48 20.48 18.36 -18.30
N GLY A 49 19.31 18.07 -17.70
CA GLY A 49 19.18 17.82 -16.26
C GLY A 49 19.04 19.09 -15.41
N THR A 50 19.02 20.29 -16.04
CA THR A 50 18.74 21.53 -15.34
C THR A 50 17.29 21.55 -14.86
N ALA A 51 17.08 21.91 -13.60
CA ALA A 51 15.74 22.06 -13.03
C ALA A 51 15.36 23.53 -12.89
N SER A 52 14.26 23.93 -13.53
CA SER A 52 13.65 25.25 -13.38
C SER A 52 12.50 25.17 -12.41
N LEU A 53 12.44 26.12 -11.47
CA LEU A 53 11.35 26.21 -10.49
C LEU A 53 10.35 27.25 -10.96
N ARG A 54 9.11 26.82 -11.22
CA ARG A 54 8.01 27.70 -11.60
C ARG A 54 7.09 27.93 -10.41
N PHE A 55 7.04 29.15 -9.92
CA PHE A 55 6.16 29.58 -8.84
C PHE A 55 4.81 30.07 -9.37
N GLY A 56 3.87 30.30 -8.45
CA GLY A 56 2.56 30.83 -8.76
C GLY A 56 2.57 32.26 -9.30
N ASP A 57 1.37 32.69 -9.72
CA ASP A 57 1.13 34.02 -10.30
C ASP A 57 0.24 34.91 -9.45
N ASN A 58 -0.05 34.51 -8.19
CA ASN A 58 -1.03 35.06 -7.26
C ASN A 58 -2.50 34.79 -7.62
N THR A 59 -2.72 33.91 -8.61
CA THR A 59 -4.03 33.32 -8.91
C THR A 59 -3.99 31.83 -8.60
N HIS A 60 -2.96 31.15 -9.09
CA HIS A 60 -2.66 29.75 -8.85
C HIS A 60 -1.30 29.65 -8.13
N GLY A 61 -1.35 29.71 -6.80
CA GLY A 61 -0.17 29.73 -5.95
C GLY A 61 0.46 31.13 -5.79
N LEU A 62 1.21 31.28 -4.73
CA LEU A 62 1.87 32.54 -4.37
C LEU A 62 3.03 32.83 -5.34
N ARG A 63 3.10 34.06 -5.83
CA ARG A 63 4.27 34.60 -6.53
C ARG A 63 5.26 35.16 -5.51
N PRO A 64 6.55 34.72 -5.55
CA PRO A 64 7.56 35.32 -4.69
C PRO A 64 7.78 36.81 -5.00
N ASP A 65 7.92 37.60 -3.95
CA ASP A 65 8.24 39.02 -4.11
C ASP A 65 9.66 39.23 -4.61
N PRO A 66 9.92 40.34 -5.35
CA PRO A 66 11.27 40.68 -5.78
C PRO A 66 12.24 40.80 -4.59
N GLY A 67 13.44 40.24 -4.75
CA GLY A 67 14.47 40.23 -3.70
C GLY A 67 14.35 39.07 -2.70
N THR A 68 13.40 38.15 -2.87
CA THR A 68 13.33 36.93 -2.07
C THR A 68 14.53 36.04 -2.32
N SER A 69 15.22 35.64 -1.25
CA SER A 69 16.33 34.69 -1.31
C SER A 69 15.82 33.26 -1.07
N PHE A 70 16.25 32.31 -1.89
CA PHE A 70 15.86 30.91 -1.81
C PHE A 70 17.02 30.01 -1.44
N THR A 71 16.75 29.05 -0.58
CA THR A 71 17.63 27.91 -0.27
C THR A 71 16.88 26.63 -0.61
N ALA A 72 17.46 25.79 -1.46
CA ALA A 72 16.87 24.53 -1.86
C ALA A 72 17.73 23.35 -1.39
N SER A 73 17.08 22.32 -0.85
CA SER A 73 17.67 21.00 -0.57
C SER A 73 17.02 19.96 -1.49
N TYR A 74 17.82 19.24 -2.25
CA TYR A 74 17.30 18.28 -3.21
C TYR A 74 18.15 17.01 -3.26
N ARG A 75 17.56 15.93 -3.77
CA ARG A 75 18.27 14.67 -3.99
C ARG A 75 18.61 14.53 -5.46
N VAL A 76 19.84 14.11 -5.72
CA VAL A 76 20.25 13.62 -7.03
C VAL A 76 20.23 12.09 -6.98
N GLY A 77 19.43 11.47 -7.83
CA GLY A 77 19.32 10.03 -7.94
C GLY A 77 20.25 9.46 -9.03
N ASN A 78 20.68 8.24 -8.85
CA ASN A 78 21.53 7.51 -9.80
C ASN A 78 20.72 6.57 -10.72
N GLY A 79 19.40 6.72 -10.78
CA GLY A 79 18.54 5.87 -11.59
C GLY A 79 18.72 4.39 -11.28
N ALA A 80 18.82 3.56 -12.32
CA ALA A 80 19.03 2.12 -12.19
C ALA A 80 20.38 1.75 -11.56
N ALA A 81 21.39 2.62 -11.65
CA ALA A 81 22.71 2.41 -11.02
C ALA A 81 22.64 2.40 -9.48
N GLY A 82 21.57 2.92 -8.89
CA GLY A 82 21.28 2.81 -7.46
C GLY A 82 20.82 1.43 -7.00
N ASN A 83 20.48 0.52 -7.90
CA ASN A 83 20.10 -0.86 -7.60
C ASN A 83 21.36 -1.69 -7.35
N VAL A 84 21.77 -1.78 -6.11
CA VAL A 84 22.98 -2.52 -5.71
C VAL A 84 22.64 -3.81 -4.96
N GLY A 85 23.44 -4.85 -5.13
CA GLY A 85 23.25 -6.13 -4.47
C GLY A 85 23.40 -6.06 -2.96
N ALA A 86 22.87 -7.07 -2.27
CA ALA A 86 23.12 -7.21 -0.83
C ALA A 86 24.62 -7.34 -0.57
N GLY A 87 25.12 -6.68 0.49
CA GLY A 87 26.53 -6.71 0.88
C GLY A 87 27.49 -5.94 -0.02
N SER A 88 27.00 -5.15 -1.00
CA SER A 88 27.86 -4.39 -1.92
C SER A 88 28.32 -3.03 -1.39
N LEU A 89 27.63 -2.47 -0.39
CA LEU A 89 28.00 -1.21 0.25
C LEU A 89 28.92 -1.52 1.47
N VAL A 90 30.23 -1.46 1.24
CA VAL A 90 31.24 -1.86 2.24
C VAL A 90 32.25 -0.75 2.56
N HIS A 91 32.17 0.39 1.88
CA HIS A 91 33.13 1.49 2.07
C HIS A 91 32.54 2.61 2.94
N ILE A 92 33.32 3.07 3.91
CA ILE A 92 33.02 4.20 4.77
C ILE A 92 33.76 5.41 4.23
N ILE A 93 33.03 6.48 3.88
CA ILE A 93 33.62 7.72 3.36
C ILE A 93 33.81 8.76 4.48
N SER A 94 33.06 8.62 5.58
CA SER A 94 33.19 9.52 6.74
C SER A 94 34.49 9.25 7.51
N GLY A 95 35.11 10.30 8.03
CA GLY A 95 36.28 10.20 8.89
C GLY A 95 35.92 9.84 10.36
N ASP A 96 34.73 9.33 10.64
CA ASP A 96 34.28 8.96 11.96
C ASP A 96 34.94 7.64 12.38
N SER A 97 35.82 7.72 13.40
CA SER A 97 36.55 6.58 13.92
C SER A 97 35.72 5.62 14.80
N GLY A 98 34.46 5.96 15.05
CA GLY A 98 33.52 5.11 15.81
C GLY A 98 32.78 4.06 14.97
N ILE A 99 33.04 4.00 13.65
CA ILE A 99 32.41 3.03 12.74
C ILE A 99 33.46 2.11 12.15
N ASP A 100 33.47 0.84 12.56
CA ASP A 100 34.43 -0.16 12.09
C ASP A 100 34.06 -0.77 10.73
N ALA A 101 32.78 -0.99 10.46
CA ALA A 101 32.32 -1.60 9.23
C ALA A 101 30.87 -1.20 8.91
N VAL A 102 30.55 -1.20 7.62
CA VAL A 102 29.18 -0.98 7.11
C VAL A 102 28.84 -2.05 6.09
N ARG A 103 27.59 -2.43 6.01
CA ARG A 103 27.05 -3.28 4.95
C ARG A 103 25.55 -3.00 4.74
N ASN A 104 25.08 -3.21 3.54
CA ASN A 104 23.62 -3.30 3.27
C ASN A 104 23.21 -4.78 3.31
N PRO A 105 22.38 -5.21 4.28
CA PRO A 105 21.96 -6.61 4.40
C PRO A 105 21.01 -7.04 3.27
N LEU A 106 20.30 -6.11 2.67
CA LEU A 106 19.35 -6.35 1.59
C LEU A 106 19.81 -5.62 0.32
N ALA A 107 19.44 -6.17 -0.85
CA ALA A 107 19.63 -5.48 -2.12
C ALA A 107 18.78 -4.20 -2.19
N ALA A 108 19.34 -3.12 -2.72
CA ALA A 108 18.58 -1.93 -3.07
C ALA A 108 17.85 -2.17 -4.39
N LEU A 109 16.53 -1.96 -4.38
CA LEU A 109 15.65 -2.16 -5.53
C LEU A 109 14.76 -0.92 -5.73
N GLY A 110 14.27 -0.72 -6.95
CA GLY A 110 13.29 0.32 -7.27
C GLY A 110 13.90 1.57 -7.92
N GLY A 111 15.23 1.59 -8.15
CA GLY A 111 15.83 2.59 -9.02
C GLY A 111 15.44 2.36 -10.47
N VAL A 112 14.91 3.41 -11.12
CA VAL A 112 14.52 3.41 -12.53
C VAL A 112 15.11 4.64 -13.22
N GLU A 113 15.42 4.50 -14.51
CA GLU A 113 15.86 5.64 -15.29
C GLU A 113 14.70 6.62 -15.53
N PRO A 114 14.99 7.93 -15.67
CA PRO A 114 14.00 8.90 -16.08
C PRO A 114 13.35 8.50 -17.41
N GLU A 115 12.09 8.89 -17.60
CA GLU A 115 11.39 8.61 -18.85
C GLU A 115 12.08 9.34 -20.02
N GLY A 116 12.41 8.58 -21.07
CA GLY A 116 13.03 9.15 -22.26
C GLY A 116 12.10 10.09 -23.01
N ILE A 117 12.61 11.20 -23.53
CA ILE A 117 11.82 12.27 -24.20
C ILE A 117 10.98 11.74 -25.36
N GLU A 118 11.43 10.72 -26.08
CA GLU A 118 10.66 10.13 -27.18
C GLU A 118 9.43 9.36 -26.66
N ASN A 119 9.55 8.70 -25.52
CA ASN A 119 8.41 8.09 -24.84
C ASN A 119 7.41 9.16 -24.35
N VAL A 120 7.91 10.26 -23.79
CA VAL A 120 7.09 11.40 -23.38
C VAL A 120 6.32 11.97 -24.58
N ARG A 121 6.99 12.20 -25.72
CA ARG A 121 6.33 12.68 -26.94
C ARG A 121 5.22 11.76 -27.44
N GLN A 122 5.42 10.46 -27.36
CA GLN A 122 4.42 9.48 -27.76
C GLN A 122 3.24 9.43 -26.78
N ARG A 123 3.48 9.59 -25.50
CA ARG A 123 2.47 9.46 -24.45
C ARG A 123 1.74 10.74 -24.11
N ALA A 124 2.39 11.91 -24.21
CA ALA A 124 1.80 13.19 -23.87
C ALA A 124 0.44 13.47 -24.52
N PRO A 125 0.21 13.16 -25.83
CA PRO A 125 -1.10 13.34 -26.44
C PRO A 125 -2.18 12.46 -25.83
N TYR A 126 -1.82 11.34 -25.23
CA TYR A 126 -2.76 10.41 -24.58
C TYR A 126 -2.98 10.71 -23.11
N ALA A 127 -2.10 11.47 -22.46
CA ALA A 127 -2.24 11.88 -21.07
C ALA A 127 -3.54 12.69 -20.84
N TYR A 128 -3.89 13.56 -21.80
CA TYR A 128 -5.14 14.32 -21.78
C TYR A 128 -6.40 13.47 -22.03
N ARG A 129 -6.24 12.22 -22.47
CA ARG A 129 -7.37 11.30 -22.69
C ARG A 129 -7.70 10.47 -21.45
N ARG A 130 -6.98 10.67 -20.35
CA ARG A 130 -7.30 10.00 -19.09
C ARG A 130 -8.66 10.51 -18.60
N GLN A 131 -9.60 9.59 -18.42
CA GLN A 131 -10.92 9.93 -17.93
C GLN A 131 -10.83 10.33 -16.45
N GLU A 132 -11.10 11.59 -16.16
CA GLU A 132 -11.17 12.14 -14.81
C GLU A 132 -12.63 12.27 -14.34
N ARG A 133 -13.44 11.28 -14.66
CA ARG A 133 -14.84 11.16 -14.23
C ARG A 133 -15.18 9.70 -13.96
N ALA A 134 -16.04 9.47 -12.97
CA ALA A 134 -16.58 8.16 -12.66
C ALA A 134 -18.04 8.06 -13.13
N VAL A 135 -18.33 7.16 -14.06
CA VAL A 135 -19.66 6.95 -14.67
C VAL A 135 -20.20 5.57 -14.34
N ALA A 136 -19.38 4.54 -14.55
CA ALA A 136 -19.71 3.15 -14.25
C ALA A 136 -19.25 2.77 -12.84
N PRO A 137 -19.78 1.69 -12.24
CA PRO A 137 -19.31 1.21 -10.93
C PRO A 137 -17.79 1.02 -10.89
N ASP A 138 -17.20 0.42 -11.91
CA ASP A 138 -15.78 0.14 -11.98
C ASP A 138 -14.92 1.42 -12.06
N ASP A 139 -15.46 2.51 -12.63
CA ASP A 139 -14.77 3.81 -12.61
C ASP A 139 -14.65 4.34 -11.18
N TYR A 140 -15.75 4.26 -10.41
CA TYR A 140 -15.74 4.67 -9.00
C TYR A 140 -14.77 3.83 -8.16
N ALA A 141 -14.71 2.51 -8.41
CA ALA A 141 -13.73 1.66 -7.74
C ALA A 141 -12.30 2.09 -8.09
N SER A 142 -12.00 2.22 -9.38
CA SER A 142 -10.67 2.61 -9.87
C SER A 142 -10.24 3.99 -9.39
N VAL A 143 -11.15 4.95 -9.30
CA VAL A 143 -10.87 6.29 -8.74
C VAL A 143 -10.60 6.18 -7.24
N THR A 144 -11.44 5.45 -6.50
CA THR A 144 -11.26 5.27 -5.05
C THR A 144 -9.90 4.63 -4.72
N GLU A 145 -9.45 3.66 -5.51
CA GLU A 145 -8.15 2.99 -5.37
C GLU A 145 -6.94 3.91 -5.61
N ARG A 146 -7.14 5.12 -6.15
CA ARG A 146 -6.07 6.13 -6.26
C ARG A 146 -5.76 6.81 -4.93
N HIS A 147 -6.67 6.71 -3.95
CA HIS A 147 -6.45 7.30 -2.63
C HIS A 147 -5.38 6.52 -1.86
N ALA A 148 -4.43 7.23 -1.24
CA ALA A 148 -3.24 6.63 -0.63
C ALA A 148 -3.52 5.61 0.48
N GLU A 149 -4.66 5.71 1.16
CA GLU A 149 -5.04 4.82 2.26
C GLU A 149 -5.92 3.65 1.82
N VAL A 150 -6.24 3.54 0.53
CA VAL A 150 -7.11 2.51 -0.02
C VAL A 150 -6.28 1.41 -0.66
N GLN A 151 -6.53 0.17 -0.25
CA GLN A 151 -5.96 -1.02 -0.87
C GLN A 151 -6.78 -1.43 -2.09
N ARG A 152 -8.10 -1.52 -1.90
CA ARG A 152 -9.07 -1.92 -2.92
C ARG A 152 -10.42 -1.28 -2.66
N ALA A 153 -11.21 -1.15 -3.72
CA ALA A 153 -12.59 -0.72 -3.63
C ALA A 153 -13.50 -1.61 -4.49
N ALA A 154 -14.70 -1.86 -3.99
CA ALA A 154 -15.75 -2.53 -4.74
C ALA A 154 -17.01 -1.68 -4.74
N THR A 155 -17.61 -1.50 -5.90
CA THR A 155 -18.73 -0.58 -6.05
C THR A 155 -19.96 -1.24 -6.62
N SER A 156 -21.12 -0.69 -6.28
CA SER A 156 -22.41 -1.09 -6.84
C SER A 156 -23.35 0.10 -6.91
N PHE A 157 -24.17 0.14 -7.95
CA PHE A 157 -25.27 1.11 -8.05
C PHE A 157 -26.56 0.53 -7.49
N ARG A 158 -27.23 1.32 -6.65
CA ARG A 158 -28.55 0.95 -6.13
C ARG A 158 -29.49 2.15 -6.22
N TRP A 159 -30.75 1.87 -6.51
CA TRP A 159 -31.82 2.87 -6.43
C TRP A 159 -32.30 2.94 -4.97
N THR A 160 -32.21 4.10 -4.35
CA THR A 160 -32.58 4.32 -2.94
C THR A 160 -33.97 4.97 -2.78
N GLY A 161 -34.77 4.99 -3.85
CA GLY A 161 -36.11 5.55 -3.88
C GLY A 161 -36.21 6.92 -4.55
N SER A 162 -35.24 7.80 -4.35
CA SER A 162 -35.23 9.14 -4.95
C SER A 162 -34.02 9.36 -5.88
N TRP A 163 -32.90 8.68 -5.57
CA TRP A 163 -31.62 8.91 -6.24
C TRP A 163 -30.93 7.60 -6.60
N ARG A 164 -30.07 7.69 -7.60
CA ARG A 164 -29.15 6.62 -7.90
C ARG A 164 -27.91 6.79 -7.02
N THR A 165 -27.76 5.93 -6.02
CA THR A 165 -26.65 5.97 -5.08
C THR A 165 -25.57 4.96 -5.47
N VAL A 166 -24.35 5.42 -5.48
CA VAL A 166 -23.14 4.60 -5.64
C VAL A 166 -22.70 4.14 -4.25
N PHE A 167 -22.78 2.85 -4.00
CA PHE A 167 -22.23 2.25 -2.79
C PHE A 167 -20.80 1.84 -3.05
N VAL A 168 -19.87 2.48 -2.37
CA VAL A 168 -18.42 2.23 -2.44
C VAL A 168 -18.01 1.51 -1.19
N THR A 169 -17.66 0.23 -1.32
CA THR A 169 -17.12 -0.57 -0.23
C THR A 169 -15.61 -0.50 -0.31
N VAL A 170 -14.95 -0.05 0.75
CA VAL A 170 -13.52 0.24 0.75
C VAL A 170 -12.77 -0.72 1.67
N ASP A 171 -11.73 -1.33 1.13
CA ASP A 171 -10.71 -2.05 1.87
C ASP A 171 -9.54 -1.10 2.15
N ARG A 172 -9.40 -0.74 3.42
CA ARG A 172 -8.39 0.22 3.84
C ARG A 172 -7.06 -0.48 4.13
N LEU A 173 -5.94 0.12 3.69
CA LEU A 173 -4.60 -0.43 3.91
C LEU A 173 -4.34 -0.75 5.39
N GLY A 174 -3.69 -1.88 5.63
CA GLY A 174 -3.40 -2.37 6.98
C GLY A 174 -4.62 -2.89 7.74
N GLY A 175 -5.76 -3.10 7.07
CA GLY A 175 -7.00 -3.55 7.70
C GLY A 175 -7.61 -2.53 8.67
N LEU A 176 -7.29 -1.25 8.51
CA LEU A 176 -7.82 -0.18 9.32
C LEU A 176 -9.35 -0.08 9.17
N PRO A 177 -10.08 0.33 10.22
CA PRO A 177 -11.52 0.49 10.13
C PRO A 177 -11.90 1.64 9.19
N VAL A 178 -13.02 1.48 8.49
CA VAL A 178 -13.67 2.56 7.76
C VAL A 178 -14.55 3.31 8.75
N ASP A 179 -14.00 4.37 9.31
CA ASP A 179 -14.66 5.23 10.30
C ASP A 179 -15.26 6.48 9.62
N ALA A 180 -16.11 7.22 10.33
CA ALA A 180 -16.81 8.37 9.78
C ALA A 180 -15.86 9.47 9.21
N PRO A 181 -14.71 9.81 9.82
CA PRO A 181 -13.77 10.75 9.23
C PRO A 181 -13.18 10.26 7.91
N PHE A 182 -12.89 8.96 7.81
CA PHE A 182 -12.38 8.37 6.58
C PHE A 182 -13.46 8.30 5.49
N GLU A 183 -14.70 7.93 5.85
CA GLU A 183 -15.83 7.95 4.92
C GLU A 183 -16.01 9.35 4.31
N GLU A 184 -16.00 10.41 5.13
CA GLU A 184 -16.09 11.79 4.68
C GLU A 184 -14.93 12.18 3.75
N THR A 185 -13.72 11.72 4.05
CA THR A 185 -12.54 11.97 3.21
C THR A 185 -12.70 11.34 1.84
N ILE A 186 -13.15 10.09 1.76
CA ILE A 186 -13.37 9.40 0.47
C ILE A 186 -14.55 10.02 -0.30
N VAL A 187 -15.63 10.39 0.37
CA VAL A 187 -16.74 11.09 -0.29
C VAL A 187 -16.26 12.40 -0.92
N ARG A 188 -15.52 13.21 -0.16
CA ARG A 188 -14.94 14.49 -0.67
C ARG A 188 -13.96 14.25 -1.82
N PHE A 189 -13.16 13.21 -1.75
CA PHE A 189 -12.26 12.82 -2.84
C PHE A 189 -13.04 12.46 -4.11
N LEU A 190 -14.12 11.68 -3.98
CA LEU A 190 -14.97 11.27 -5.10
C LEU A 190 -15.84 12.40 -5.66
N ASP A 191 -16.09 13.47 -4.91
CA ASP A 191 -16.85 14.64 -5.39
C ASP A 191 -16.21 15.29 -6.62
N GLY A 192 -14.88 15.23 -6.76
CA GLY A 192 -14.17 15.71 -7.95
C GLY A 192 -14.36 14.85 -9.20
N TYR A 193 -14.90 13.64 -9.07
CA TYR A 193 -15.00 12.67 -10.17
C TYR A 193 -16.42 12.19 -10.45
N ARG A 194 -17.32 12.29 -9.48
CA ARG A 194 -18.69 11.75 -9.60
C ARG A 194 -19.54 12.49 -10.63
N MET A 195 -20.47 11.77 -11.22
CA MET A 195 -21.50 12.37 -12.08
C MET A 195 -22.48 13.20 -11.25
N ALA A 196 -22.92 14.32 -11.80
CA ALA A 196 -24.03 15.08 -11.24
C ALA A 196 -25.29 14.18 -11.13
N GLY A 197 -25.96 14.22 -9.97
CA GLY A 197 -27.11 13.37 -9.70
C GLY A 197 -26.80 11.96 -9.19
N HIS A 198 -25.54 11.59 -9.07
CA HIS A 198 -25.14 10.39 -8.33
C HIS A 198 -24.85 10.78 -6.86
N ASP A 199 -25.52 10.12 -5.95
CA ASP A 199 -25.14 10.16 -4.55
C ASP A 199 -24.08 9.10 -4.26
N VAL A 200 -23.21 9.33 -3.26
CA VAL A 200 -22.12 8.41 -2.92
C VAL A 200 -22.24 8.03 -1.45
N ALA A 201 -22.29 6.75 -1.18
CA ALA A 201 -22.23 6.17 0.15
C ALA A 201 -21.00 5.28 0.27
N VAL A 202 -20.15 5.58 1.22
CA VAL A 202 -18.93 4.79 1.51
C VAL A 202 -19.22 3.87 2.69
N GLY A 203 -18.64 2.68 2.70
CA GLY A 203 -18.82 1.74 3.79
C GLY A 203 -17.73 0.69 3.88
N ALA A 204 -17.67 0.03 5.03
CA ALA A 204 -16.70 -1.02 5.32
C ALA A 204 -17.02 -2.32 4.56
N PRO A 205 -16.01 -3.16 4.30
CA PRO A 205 -16.19 -4.49 3.74
C PRO A 205 -16.84 -5.43 4.76
N ARG A 206 -17.44 -6.48 4.26
CA ARG A 206 -17.88 -7.58 5.10
C ARG A 206 -16.72 -8.54 5.32
N PHE A 207 -16.21 -8.61 6.55
CA PHE A 207 -15.16 -9.55 6.87
C PHE A 207 -15.73 -10.96 7.10
N VAL A 208 -15.03 -11.94 6.53
CA VAL A 208 -15.28 -13.38 6.74
C VAL A 208 -14.16 -13.91 7.60
N SER A 209 -14.45 -14.11 8.86
CA SER A 209 -13.50 -14.67 9.82
C SER A 209 -13.25 -16.14 9.50
N LEU A 210 -11.98 -16.54 9.50
CA LEU A 210 -11.55 -17.91 9.21
C LEU A 210 -11.35 -18.69 10.49
N GLU A 211 -11.66 -19.97 10.43
CA GLU A 211 -11.29 -20.94 11.46
C GLU A 211 -10.44 -22.03 10.83
N ILE A 212 -9.17 -22.08 11.27
CA ILE A 212 -8.16 -22.97 10.71
C ILE A 212 -7.50 -23.74 11.83
N GLU A 213 -7.43 -25.06 11.70
CA GLU A 213 -6.67 -25.92 12.58
C GLU A 213 -5.60 -26.67 11.79
N MET A 214 -4.37 -26.59 12.29
CA MET A 214 -3.19 -27.16 11.66
C MET A 214 -2.49 -28.09 12.62
N LEU A 215 -2.25 -29.31 12.20
CA LEU A 215 -1.42 -30.31 12.86
C LEU A 215 -0.06 -30.36 12.17
N VAL A 216 1.01 -30.23 12.91
CA VAL A 216 2.38 -30.25 12.41
C VAL A 216 3.18 -31.33 13.12
N CYS A 217 3.80 -32.24 12.37
CA CYS A 217 4.81 -33.14 12.87
C CYS A 217 6.17 -32.45 12.83
N VAL A 218 6.87 -32.45 13.95
CA VAL A 218 8.17 -31.81 14.12
C VAL A 218 9.27 -32.85 14.00
N LYS A 219 10.34 -32.51 13.30
CA LYS A 219 11.51 -33.41 13.17
C LYS A 219 12.13 -33.72 14.53
N PRO A 220 12.68 -34.91 14.76
CA PRO A 220 13.15 -35.35 16.07
C PRO A 220 14.23 -34.48 16.72
N ASP A 221 14.99 -33.74 15.92
CA ASP A 221 16.11 -32.93 16.40
C ASP A 221 15.71 -31.50 16.80
N TYR A 222 14.46 -31.11 16.59
CA TYR A 222 13.97 -29.77 16.86
C TYR A 222 13.04 -29.70 18.09
N PHE A 223 13.11 -28.60 18.82
CA PHE A 223 12.20 -28.33 19.93
C PHE A 223 10.85 -27.84 19.41
N ARG A 224 9.78 -28.43 19.91
CA ARG A 224 8.40 -28.04 19.55
C ARG A 224 8.12 -26.57 19.83
N SER A 225 8.68 -25.99 20.90
CA SER A 225 8.53 -24.56 21.24
C SER A 225 9.02 -23.65 20.13
N ASP A 226 10.18 -23.94 19.58
CA ASP A 226 10.86 -23.10 18.59
C ASP A 226 10.13 -23.17 17.24
N VAL A 227 9.78 -24.38 16.81
CA VAL A 227 8.97 -24.60 15.61
C VAL A 227 7.58 -23.93 15.73
N LYS A 228 6.95 -24.02 16.91
CA LYS A 228 5.69 -23.35 17.19
C LYS A 228 5.81 -21.84 17.05
N GLN A 229 6.83 -21.25 17.63
CA GLN A 229 7.07 -19.81 17.57
C GLN A 229 7.29 -19.36 16.13
N ALA A 230 8.14 -20.07 15.37
CA ALA A 230 8.40 -19.76 13.97
C ALA A 230 7.13 -19.86 13.10
N LEU A 231 6.31 -20.88 13.31
CA LEU A 231 5.02 -21.03 12.62
C LEU A 231 4.03 -19.92 12.98
N LEU A 232 3.93 -19.55 14.26
CA LEU A 232 3.06 -18.45 14.68
C LEU A 232 3.52 -17.10 14.11
N GLU A 233 4.82 -16.91 13.90
CA GLU A 233 5.35 -15.73 13.23
C GLU A 233 4.96 -15.72 11.74
N VAL A 234 5.17 -16.82 11.02
CA VAL A 234 4.77 -16.97 9.61
C VAL A 234 3.26 -16.76 9.41
N PHE A 235 2.44 -17.30 10.32
CA PHE A 235 0.97 -17.16 10.28
C PHE A 235 0.45 -15.96 11.08
N SER A 236 1.28 -14.95 11.28
CA SER A 236 0.85 -13.72 11.93
C SER A 236 0.11 -12.78 10.96
N ASN A 237 -0.58 -11.80 11.55
CA ASN A 237 -1.19 -10.68 10.82
C ASN A 237 -0.27 -9.44 10.75
N ARG A 238 1.02 -9.61 11.04
CA ARG A 238 2.01 -8.53 11.17
C ARG A 238 3.01 -8.53 10.03
N ILE A 239 3.78 -7.45 9.93
CA ILE A 239 5.01 -7.41 9.14
C ILE A 239 6.11 -8.07 9.97
N LEU A 240 6.80 -9.03 9.39
CA LEU A 240 7.89 -9.78 10.01
C LEU A 240 9.14 -8.91 10.12
N SER A 241 10.10 -9.34 10.94
CA SER A 241 11.37 -8.63 11.16
C SER A 241 12.21 -8.47 9.89
N ASP A 242 12.02 -9.34 8.91
CA ASP A 242 12.66 -9.28 7.57
C ASP A 242 11.89 -8.42 6.55
N GLY A 243 10.82 -7.74 6.97
CA GLY A 243 9.97 -6.90 6.13
C GLY A 243 8.93 -7.65 5.31
N ARG A 244 8.88 -8.98 5.36
CA ARG A 244 7.81 -9.78 4.74
C ARG A 244 6.52 -9.66 5.54
N ARG A 245 5.40 -9.80 4.86
CA ARG A 245 4.07 -9.88 5.50
C ARG A 245 3.82 -11.29 6.00
N GLY A 246 3.29 -11.41 7.20
CA GLY A 246 2.75 -12.68 7.67
C GLY A 246 1.59 -13.17 6.78
N THR A 247 1.32 -14.45 6.80
CA THR A 247 0.31 -15.08 5.93
C THR A 247 -1.08 -14.49 6.11
N PHE A 248 -1.42 -14.10 7.35
CA PHE A 248 -2.71 -13.50 7.67
C PHE A 248 -2.68 -11.97 7.74
N HIS A 249 -1.65 -11.33 7.18
CA HIS A 249 -1.61 -9.87 7.09
C HIS A 249 -2.84 -9.35 6.33
N PRO A 250 -3.53 -8.31 6.81
CA PRO A 250 -4.75 -7.79 6.17
C PRO A 250 -4.59 -7.53 4.69
N ASP A 251 -3.51 -6.88 4.28
CA ASP A 251 -3.24 -6.57 2.88
C ASP A 251 -2.92 -7.81 2.00
N SER A 252 -2.91 -9.00 2.57
CA SER A 252 -2.77 -10.26 1.81
C SER A 252 -4.11 -10.80 1.31
N PHE A 253 -5.20 -10.19 1.75
CA PHE A 253 -6.57 -10.53 1.36
C PHE A 253 -7.22 -9.33 0.65
N THR A 254 -8.17 -9.60 -0.21
CA THR A 254 -8.95 -8.58 -0.90
C THR A 254 -10.35 -9.08 -1.24
N PHE A 255 -11.19 -8.22 -1.80
CA PHE A 255 -12.57 -8.53 -2.17
C PHE A 255 -12.67 -9.76 -3.08
N GLY A 256 -13.56 -10.69 -2.70
CA GLY A 256 -13.89 -11.86 -3.51
C GLY A 256 -12.73 -12.82 -3.74
N GLN A 257 -11.61 -12.66 -3.06
CA GLN A 257 -10.44 -13.52 -3.24
C GLN A 257 -10.59 -14.83 -2.47
N PRO A 258 -10.70 -15.98 -3.14
CA PRO A 258 -10.75 -17.27 -2.48
C PRO A 258 -9.49 -17.53 -1.64
N VAL A 259 -9.66 -18.21 -0.53
CA VAL A 259 -8.54 -18.67 0.29
C VAL A 259 -8.21 -20.11 -0.10
N TYR A 260 -6.96 -20.34 -0.48
CA TYR A 260 -6.49 -21.65 -0.93
C TYR A 260 -5.71 -22.36 0.16
N LEU A 261 -6.08 -23.61 0.40
CA LEU A 261 -5.40 -24.50 1.33
C LEU A 261 -3.92 -24.67 0.97
N SER A 262 -3.61 -24.71 -0.32
CA SER A 262 -2.24 -24.82 -0.84
C SER A 262 -1.32 -23.67 -0.39
N LYS A 263 -1.86 -22.45 -0.22
CA LYS A 263 -1.09 -21.32 0.32
C LYS A 263 -0.67 -21.57 1.76
N LEU A 264 -1.54 -22.17 2.56
CA LEU A 264 -1.23 -22.48 3.97
C LEU A 264 -0.14 -23.58 4.06
N TYR A 265 -0.24 -24.61 3.24
CA TYR A 265 0.81 -25.62 3.16
C TYR A 265 2.15 -25.04 2.71
N SER A 266 2.14 -24.22 1.66
CA SER A 266 3.37 -23.61 1.12
C SER A 266 4.01 -22.61 2.10
N ALA A 267 3.25 -22.03 3.02
CA ALA A 267 3.78 -21.17 4.07
C ALA A 267 4.35 -21.97 5.24
N ALA A 268 3.74 -23.11 5.60
CA ALA A 268 4.15 -23.91 6.73
C ALA A 268 5.36 -24.83 6.45
N GLN A 269 5.36 -25.47 5.29
CA GLN A 269 6.34 -26.49 4.93
C GLN A 269 7.82 -26.04 4.91
N PRO A 270 8.15 -24.78 4.49
CA PRO A 270 9.53 -24.28 4.51
C PRO A 270 10.06 -23.94 5.90
N VAL A 271 9.22 -23.94 6.94
CA VAL A 271 9.66 -23.60 8.30
C VAL A 271 10.61 -24.68 8.81
N GLU A 272 11.75 -24.24 9.29
CA GLU A 272 12.78 -25.13 9.78
C GLU A 272 12.29 -25.99 10.95
N GLY A 273 12.55 -27.31 10.90
CA GLY A 273 12.06 -28.27 11.88
C GLY A 273 10.68 -28.86 11.58
N VAL A 274 9.98 -28.39 10.57
CA VAL A 274 8.73 -29.01 10.12
C VAL A 274 9.04 -30.25 9.28
N ASP A 275 8.43 -31.39 9.63
CA ASP A 275 8.49 -32.63 8.88
C ASP A 275 7.28 -32.75 7.96
N SER A 276 6.08 -32.70 8.53
CA SER A 276 4.83 -32.75 7.78
C SER A 276 3.77 -31.84 8.37
N VAL A 277 2.84 -31.43 7.54
CA VAL A 277 1.73 -30.54 7.88
C VAL A 277 0.41 -31.15 7.43
N GLN A 278 -0.58 -31.13 8.28
CA GLN A 278 -1.94 -31.50 7.98
C GLN A 278 -2.91 -30.42 8.46
N ILE A 279 -3.74 -29.89 7.59
CA ILE A 279 -4.81 -28.99 7.97
C ILE A 279 -6.06 -29.84 8.27
N THR A 280 -6.52 -29.78 9.52
CA THR A 280 -7.64 -30.60 10.01
C THR A 280 -8.96 -29.85 10.01
N LYS A 281 -8.91 -28.49 9.93
CA LYS A 281 -10.08 -27.63 9.83
C LYS A 281 -9.78 -26.43 8.95
N PHE A 282 -10.68 -26.14 8.02
CA PHE A 282 -10.53 -25.02 7.10
C PHE A 282 -11.92 -24.52 6.69
N GLN A 283 -12.44 -23.50 7.39
CA GLN A 283 -13.83 -23.08 7.23
C GLN A 283 -14.04 -21.61 7.60
N ARG A 284 -15.24 -21.10 7.30
CA ARG A 284 -15.72 -19.85 7.87
C ARG A 284 -16.04 -20.08 9.34
N GLN A 285 -15.57 -19.21 10.19
CA GLN A 285 -15.78 -19.33 11.63
C GLN A 285 -17.28 -19.38 11.97
N GLY A 286 -17.65 -20.34 12.84
CA GLY A 286 -19.03 -20.52 13.26
C GLY A 286 -19.95 -21.16 12.22
N ASN A 287 -19.41 -21.70 11.14
CA ASN A 287 -20.18 -22.40 10.11
C ASN A 287 -19.52 -23.70 9.69
N ASP A 288 -19.81 -24.77 10.41
CA ASP A 288 -19.24 -26.10 10.17
C ASP A 288 -19.65 -26.68 8.79
N MET A 289 -20.73 -26.20 8.19
CA MET A 289 -21.12 -26.61 6.82
C MET A 289 -20.25 -25.97 5.73
N SER A 290 -19.38 -25.03 6.07
CA SER A 290 -18.46 -24.38 5.15
C SER A 290 -17.08 -25.03 5.14
N ASP A 291 -16.90 -26.21 5.74
CA ASP A 291 -15.61 -26.90 5.74
C ASP A 291 -15.15 -27.18 4.31
N ALA A 292 -14.05 -26.56 3.94
CA ALA A 292 -13.47 -26.63 2.62
C ALA A 292 -12.18 -27.49 2.59
N THR A 293 -11.94 -28.28 3.63
CA THR A 293 -10.72 -29.11 3.73
C THR A 293 -10.60 -30.09 2.55
N ALA A 294 -11.72 -30.68 2.14
CA ALA A 294 -11.76 -31.62 1.02
C ALA A 294 -11.60 -30.93 -0.35
N ASN A 295 -12.15 -29.74 -0.51
CA ASN A 295 -12.12 -29.00 -1.77
C ASN A 295 -10.85 -28.16 -1.94
N GLY A 296 -10.16 -27.86 -0.83
CA GLY A 296 -8.93 -27.06 -0.82
C GLY A 296 -9.11 -25.57 -1.10
N VAL A 297 -10.35 -25.10 -1.24
CA VAL A 297 -10.68 -23.70 -1.57
C VAL A 297 -11.87 -23.24 -0.75
N LEU A 298 -11.73 -22.12 -0.07
CA LEU A 298 -12.81 -21.44 0.61
C LEU A 298 -13.22 -20.22 -0.21
N GLU A 299 -14.42 -20.29 -0.78
CA GLU A 299 -14.98 -19.21 -1.59
C GLU A 299 -15.37 -18.01 -0.73
N ILE A 300 -15.03 -16.82 -1.22
CA ILE A 300 -15.31 -15.53 -0.60
C ILE A 300 -16.20 -14.71 -1.53
N GLY A 301 -17.26 -14.11 -0.98
CA GLY A 301 -18.21 -13.34 -1.79
C GLY A 301 -17.62 -12.02 -2.29
N ARG A 302 -18.19 -11.47 -3.36
CA ARG A 302 -17.70 -10.27 -4.07
C ARG A 302 -17.41 -9.05 -3.16
N LEU A 303 -18.18 -8.85 -2.09
CA LEU A 303 -18.02 -7.75 -1.14
C LEU A 303 -17.48 -8.23 0.21
N GLU A 304 -16.98 -9.45 0.23
CA GLU A 304 -16.41 -10.07 1.41
C GLU A 304 -14.89 -10.11 1.30
N ILE A 305 -14.21 -10.00 2.44
CA ILE A 305 -12.75 -10.13 2.58
C ILE A 305 -12.48 -11.17 3.67
N ALA A 306 -11.62 -12.13 3.38
CA ALA A 306 -11.18 -13.10 4.38
C ALA A 306 -10.34 -12.42 5.47
N ARG A 307 -10.48 -12.88 6.72
CA ARG A 307 -9.75 -12.34 7.86
C ARG A 307 -9.39 -13.43 8.86
N CYS A 308 -8.16 -13.41 9.37
CA CYS A 308 -7.72 -14.26 10.45
C CYS A 308 -6.69 -13.51 11.32
N ASP A 309 -7.16 -12.72 12.29
CA ASP A 309 -6.28 -11.94 13.15
C ASP A 309 -5.56 -12.82 14.19
N ASN A 310 -6.18 -13.95 14.55
CA ASN A 310 -5.70 -14.86 15.59
C ASN A 310 -5.36 -14.14 16.92
N ASP A 311 -6.16 -13.11 17.24
CA ASP A 311 -6.00 -12.35 18.48
C ASP A 311 -6.87 -12.95 19.57
N PRO A 312 -6.30 -13.39 20.71
CA PRO A 312 -7.07 -13.95 21.82
C PRO A 312 -8.11 -12.99 22.39
N ASN A 313 -7.92 -11.68 22.27
CA ASN A 313 -8.86 -10.67 22.78
C ASN A 313 -10.05 -10.45 21.82
N PHE A 314 -9.89 -10.82 20.56
CA PHE A 314 -10.91 -10.66 19.53
C PHE A 314 -11.09 -11.95 18.72
N PRO A 315 -11.51 -13.06 19.38
CA PRO A 315 -11.60 -14.37 18.71
C PRO A 315 -12.61 -14.38 17.55
N GLU A 316 -13.56 -13.44 17.53
CA GLU A 316 -14.53 -13.28 16.43
C GLU A 316 -13.87 -12.82 15.12
N ARG A 317 -12.61 -12.41 15.15
CA ARG A 317 -11.85 -11.97 13.98
C ARG A 317 -11.04 -13.07 13.32
N GLY A 318 -11.36 -14.30 13.61
CA GLY A 318 -10.73 -15.49 13.07
C GLY A 318 -9.72 -16.13 14.02
N VAL A 319 -9.65 -17.46 13.94
CA VAL A 319 -8.86 -18.28 14.85
C VAL A 319 -7.98 -19.23 14.07
N PHE A 320 -6.70 -19.24 14.40
CA PHE A 320 -5.72 -20.21 13.91
C PHE A 320 -5.20 -21.04 15.09
N ARG A 321 -5.49 -22.34 15.09
CA ARG A 321 -5.04 -23.28 16.12
C ARG A 321 -3.94 -24.17 15.55
N LEU A 322 -2.81 -24.19 16.27
CA LEU A 322 -1.64 -24.98 15.91
C LEU A 322 -1.41 -26.07 16.95
N THR A 323 -1.41 -27.32 16.49
CA THR A 323 -1.07 -28.50 17.30
C THR A 323 0.19 -29.11 16.78
N LEU A 324 1.19 -29.37 17.66
CA LEU A 324 2.44 -30.00 17.27
C LEU A 324 2.53 -31.39 17.86
N ARG A 325 3.09 -32.30 17.08
CA ARG A 325 3.40 -33.69 17.46
C ARG A 325 4.86 -33.99 17.17
N GLU A 326 5.38 -35.02 17.82
CA GLU A 326 6.78 -35.45 17.68
C GLU A 326 7.76 -34.33 18.10
N GLY A 327 9.06 -34.43 17.74
CA GLY A 327 10.07 -33.48 18.20
C GLY A 327 10.46 -33.63 19.68
N LYS A 328 11.37 -32.77 20.10
CA LYS A 328 11.82 -32.70 21.54
C LYS A 328 10.89 -31.88 22.40
#